data_4b0e1485db67d2de895679b793edfaac
#
_entry.id   4b0e1485db67d2de895679b793edfaac
#
_cell.length_a   1.000
_cell.length_b   1.000
_cell.length_c   1.000
_cell.angle_alpha   90.00
_cell.angle_beta   90.00
_cell.angle_gamma   90.00
#
_symmetry.space_group_name_H-M   'P 1'
#
loop_
_entity.id
_entity.type
_entity.pdbx_description
1 polymer ?
#
loop_
_entity_poly.entity_id
_entity_poly.type
_entity_poly.pdbx_seq_one_letter_code
_entity_poly.pdbx_strand_id
1 'polypeptide(L)'
;PGFYAIMMYRLAHELYLHDVPLLPRIITEIAHAKTGIDIHPGANIGHHFFIDHGTGVVIGETTSIGNHVRIYQGVTLGALSLNDAHKLKNKKRHPTIKDNVIIYANASILGGDTVIGNNVVIGGNVFIYSSIEDNKMVVFEKENYKIKDRKGG
;
A
#
# COMPACT_ATOMS: atom_id res chain seq x y z
N PRO A 1 -8.75 -3.56 -13.09
CA PRO A 1 -7.35 -3.87 -12.75
C PRO A 1 -7.23 -4.44 -11.33
N GLY A 2 -7.85 -3.81 -10.30
CA GLY A 2 -7.72 -4.24 -8.91
C GLY A 2 -8.11 -5.69 -8.67
N PHE A 3 -9.24 -6.15 -9.20
CA PHE A 3 -9.68 -7.54 -9.07
C PHE A 3 -8.64 -8.53 -9.63
N TYR A 4 -8.11 -8.25 -10.83
CA TYR A 4 -7.11 -9.12 -11.46
C TYR A 4 -5.83 -9.18 -10.61
N ALA A 5 -5.32 -8.03 -10.15
CA ALA A 5 -4.12 -7.97 -9.33
C ALA A 5 -4.30 -8.73 -8.00
N ILE A 6 -5.44 -8.56 -7.33
CA ILE A 6 -5.75 -9.25 -6.06
C ILE A 6 -5.87 -10.76 -6.29
N MET A 7 -6.55 -11.19 -7.35
CA MET A 7 -6.69 -12.63 -7.68
C MET A 7 -5.32 -13.28 -7.90
N MET A 8 -4.46 -12.65 -8.70
CA MET A 8 -3.11 -13.15 -8.97
C MET A 8 -2.24 -13.15 -7.72
N TYR A 9 -2.35 -12.09 -6.89
CA TYR A 9 -1.69 -12.03 -5.60
C TYR A 9 -2.13 -13.20 -4.69
N ARG A 10 -3.43 -13.48 -4.55
CA ARG A 10 -3.92 -14.58 -3.70
C ARG A 10 -3.30 -15.92 -4.11
N LEU A 11 -3.27 -16.21 -5.40
CA LEU A 11 -2.63 -17.43 -5.93
C LEU A 11 -1.12 -17.46 -5.62
N ALA A 12 -0.43 -16.34 -5.86
CA ALA A 12 1.00 -16.21 -5.58
C ALA A 12 1.33 -16.31 -4.09
N HIS A 13 0.48 -15.77 -3.23
CA HIS A 13 0.64 -15.81 -1.78
C HIS A 13 0.60 -17.24 -1.24
N GLU A 14 -0.34 -18.08 -1.70
CA GLU A 14 -0.40 -19.49 -1.31
C GLU A 14 0.89 -20.24 -1.70
N LEU A 15 1.41 -20.01 -2.91
CA LEU A 15 2.68 -20.60 -3.33
C LEU A 15 3.86 -20.06 -2.51
N TYR A 16 3.82 -18.78 -2.13
CA TYR A 16 4.84 -18.16 -1.27
C TYR A 16 4.86 -18.79 0.13
N LEU A 17 3.69 -19.06 0.72
CA LEU A 17 3.56 -19.74 2.02
C LEU A 17 4.08 -21.17 2.01
N HIS A 18 4.12 -21.81 0.85
CA HIS A 18 4.68 -23.16 0.64
C HIS A 18 6.15 -23.14 0.18
N ASP A 19 6.85 -22.01 0.36
CA ASP A 19 8.28 -21.86 0.02
C ASP A 19 8.62 -22.18 -1.44
N VAL A 20 7.65 -22.04 -2.38
CA VAL A 20 7.90 -22.21 -3.81
C VAL A 20 8.81 -21.08 -4.29
N PRO A 21 10.01 -21.37 -4.82
CA PRO A 21 10.94 -20.33 -5.22
C PRO A 21 10.51 -19.66 -6.54
N LEU A 22 10.79 -18.39 -6.70
CA LEU A 22 10.64 -17.57 -7.92
C LEU A 22 9.22 -17.42 -8.46
N LEU A 23 8.47 -18.51 -8.58
CA LEU A 23 7.14 -18.53 -9.22
C LEU A 23 6.15 -17.54 -8.60
N PRO A 24 6.04 -17.40 -7.26
CA PRO A 24 5.14 -16.39 -6.66
C PRO A 24 5.44 -14.97 -7.17
N ARG A 25 6.71 -14.59 -7.24
CA ARG A 25 7.08 -13.25 -7.71
C ARG A 25 6.83 -13.09 -9.21
N ILE A 26 7.09 -14.10 -10.02
CA ILE A 26 6.79 -14.08 -11.46
C ILE A 26 5.29 -13.85 -11.70
N ILE A 27 4.42 -14.51 -10.93
CA ILE A 27 2.96 -14.34 -11.04
C ILE A 27 2.56 -12.89 -10.74
N THR A 28 3.09 -12.30 -9.65
CA THR A 28 2.76 -10.92 -9.29
C THR A 28 3.38 -9.91 -10.25
N GLU A 29 4.55 -10.17 -10.84
CA GLU A 29 5.13 -9.33 -11.91
C GLU A 29 4.28 -9.33 -13.19
N ILE A 30 3.70 -10.47 -13.58
CA ILE A 30 2.76 -10.52 -14.70
C ILE A 30 1.51 -9.67 -14.39
N ALA A 31 1.01 -9.74 -13.17
CA ALA A 31 -0.12 -8.91 -12.74
C ALA A 31 0.24 -7.41 -12.75
N HIS A 32 1.42 -7.06 -12.23
CA HIS A 32 1.95 -5.70 -12.24
C HIS A 32 2.07 -5.14 -13.65
N ALA A 33 2.67 -5.90 -14.56
CA ALA A 33 2.82 -5.49 -15.96
C ALA A 33 1.47 -5.20 -16.66
N LYS A 34 0.40 -5.92 -16.30
CA LYS A 34 -0.95 -5.74 -16.88
C LYS A 34 -1.77 -4.63 -16.22
N THR A 35 -1.53 -4.34 -14.96
CA THR A 35 -2.44 -3.49 -14.15
C THR A 35 -1.79 -2.23 -13.63
N GLY A 36 -0.46 -2.17 -13.59
CA GLY A 36 0.28 -1.12 -12.88
C GLY A 36 0.16 -1.23 -11.34
N ILE A 37 -0.27 -2.38 -10.81
CA ILE A 37 -0.44 -2.65 -9.37
C ILE A 37 0.60 -3.68 -8.94
N ASP A 38 1.55 -3.27 -8.09
CA ASP A 38 2.59 -4.15 -7.55
C ASP A 38 2.22 -4.62 -6.13
N ILE A 39 1.88 -5.89 -5.98
CA ILE A 39 1.64 -6.53 -4.68
C ILE A 39 2.67 -7.63 -4.48
N HIS A 40 3.53 -7.49 -3.48
CA HIS A 40 4.50 -8.54 -3.17
C HIS A 40 3.79 -9.80 -2.63
N PRO A 41 4.13 -11.01 -3.09
CA PRO A 41 3.44 -12.23 -2.66
C PRO A 41 3.57 -12.52 -1.16
N GLY A 42 4.58 -11.99 -0.49
CA GLY A 42 4.76 -12.11 0.96
C GLY A 42 3.87 -11.19 1.80
N ALA A 43 3.17 -10.22 1.21
CA ALA A 43 2.23 -9.38 1.96
C ALA A 43 1.09 -10.24 2.55
N ASN A 44 0.61 -9.88 3.74
CA ASN A 44 -0.53 -10.55 4.37
C ASN A 44 -1.77 -9.64 4.26
N ILE A 45 -2.77 -10.05 3.48
CA ILE A 45 -3.95 -9.24 3.17
C ILE A 45 -5.22 -9.99 3.59
N GLY A 46 -6.01 -9.39 4.46
CA GLY A 46 -7.27 -9.92 4.96
C GLY A 46 -8.38 -10.01 3.89
N HIS A 47 -9.61 -10.25 4.36
CA HIS A 47 -10.78 -10.42 3.50
C HIS A 47 -11.37 -9.08 3.06
N HIS A 48 -12.14 -9.11 1.95
CA HIS A 48 -12.85 -7.93 1.43
C HIS A 48 -11.93 -6.73 1.14
N PHE A 49 -10.68 -7.01 0.79
CA PHE A 49 -9.74 -6.00 0.32
C PHE A 49 -10.13 -5.52 -1.07
N PHE A 50 -10.14 -4.21 -1.27
CA PHE A 50 -10.56 -3.61 -2.52
C PHE A 50 -9.58 -2.53 -2.99
N ILE A 51 -9.21 -2.60 -4.28
CA ILE A 51 -8.39 -1.58 -4.96
C ILE A 51 -9.25 -0.93 -6.04
N ASP A 52 -9.47 0.39 -5.92
CA ASP A 52 -10.14 1.18 -6.93
C ASP A 52 -9.13 1.86 -7.86
N HIS A 53 -9.38 1.86 -9.17
CA HIS A 53 -8.45 2.29 -10.23
C HIS A 53 -7.13 1.54 -10.18
N GLY A 54 -6.26 1.83 -9.24
CA GLY A 54 -5.14 1.00 -8.78
C GLY A 54 -3.79 1.27 -9.42
N THR A 55 -3.70 1.92 -10.59
CA THR A 55 -2.40 2.19 -11.23
C THR A 55 -1.45 2.89 -10.26
N GLY A 56 -0.22 2.35 -10.14
CA GLY A 56 0.80 2.89 -9.25
C GLY A 56 0.68 2.47 -7.78
N VAL A 57 -0.25 1.56 -7.42
CA VAL A 57 -0.27 0.97 -6.09
C VAL A 57 0.95 0.08 -5.89
N VAL A 58 1.61 0.22 -4.73
CA VAL A 58 2.73 -0.62 -4.31
C VAL A 58 2.48 -1.15 -2.90
N ILE A 59 2.48 -2.47 -2.74
CA ILE A 59 2.33 -3.15 -1.44
C ILE A 59 3.54 -4.03 -1.19
N GLY A 60 4.38 -3.63 -0.24
CA GLY A 60 5.65 -4.29 0.08
C GLY A 60 5.50 -5.62 0.84
N GLU A 61 6.55 -6.43 0.82
CA GLU A 61 6.60 -7.83 1.28
C GLU A 61 6.06 -8.07 2.68
N THR A 62 6.42 -7.23 3.66
CA THR A 62 6.03 -7.44 5.06
C THR A 62 4.83 -6.60 5.47
N THR A 63 4.07 -6.07 4.51
CA THR A 63 2.82 -5.35 4.78
C THR A 63 1.78 -6.30 5.37
N SER A 64 1.06 -5.83 6.39
CA SER A 64 -0.12 -6.50 6.91
C SER A 64 -1.34 -5.62 6.70
N ILE A 65 -2.38 -6.15 6.08
CA ILE A 65 -3.65 -5.46 5.81
C ILE A 65 -4.79 -6.28 6.41
N GLY A 66 -5.61 -5.65 7.22
CA GLY A 66 -6.79 -6.24 7.82
C GLY A 66 -7.95 -6.44 6.85
N ASN A 67 -9.15 -6.58 7.40
CA ASN A 67 -10.37 -6.82 6.63
C ASN A 67 -11.04 -5.51 6.19
N HIS A 68 -11.80 -5.57 5.08
CA HIS A 68 -12.59 -4.44 4.59
C HIS A 68 -11.78 -3.17 4.33
N VAL A 69 -10.51 -3.31 3.95
CA VAL A 69 -9.65 -2.19 3.60
C VAL A 69 -9.85 -1.81 2.14
N ARG A 70 -9.94 -0.51 1.88
CA ARG A 70 -10.05 0.04 0.53
C ARG A 70 -8.89 0.99 0.26
N ILE A 71 -8.25 0.84 -0.90
CA ILE A 71 -7.19 1.74 -1.36
C ILE A 71 -7.44 2.22 -2.78
N TYR A 72 -6.89 3.38 -3.10
CA TYR A 72 -7.00 4.01 -4.41
C TYR A 72 -5.65 4.03 -5.14
N GLN A 73 -5.65 4.52 -6.39
CA GLN A 73 -4.44 4.58 -7.22
C GLN A 73 -3.28 5.31 -6.54
N GLY A 74 -2.07 4.90 -6.86
CA GLY A 74 -0.83 5.52 -6.38
C GLY A 74 -0.51 5.34 -4.90
N VAL A 75 -1.31 4.57 -4.15
CA VAL A 75 -1.03 4.30 -2.73
C VAL A 75 0.23 3.45 -2.61
N THR A 76 1.14 3.85 -1.73
CA THR A 76 2.37 3.12 -1.41
C THR A 76 2.38 2.67 0.05
N LEU A 77 2.46 1.36 0.27
CA LEU A 77 2.70 0.74 1.58
C LEU A 77 4.14 0.19 1.57
N GLY A 78 5.10 1.03 1.97
CA GLY A 78 6.53 0.85 1.71
C GLY A 78 7.41 0.77 2.95
N ALA A 79 8.70 0.52 2.74
CA ALA A 79 9.72 0.64 3.77
C ALA A 79 10.20 2.09 3.91
N LEU A 80 10.55 2.51 5.12
CA LEU A 80 11.03 3.87 5.38
C LEU A 80 12.48 4.09 4.90
N SER A 81 13.33 3.07 4.97
CA SER A 81 14.71 3.13 4.52
C SER A 81 15.16 1.78 3.95
N LEU A 82 16.00 1.82 2.92
CA LEU A 82 16.61 0.65 2.28
C LEU A 82 18.11 0.53 2.56
N ASN A 83 18.67 1.39 3.43
CA ASN A 83 20.14 1.47 3.64
C ASN A 83 20.81 0.18 4.14
N ASP A 84 20.01 -0.79 4.60
CA ASP A 84 20.50 -2.11 5.03
C ASP A 84 19.58 -3.25 4.54
N ALA A 85 19.12 -3.19 3.31
CA ALA A 85 18.16 -4.16 2.76
C ALA A 85 18.57 -5.63 2.98
N HIS A 86 19.87 -5.94 2.92
CA HIS A 86 20.39 -7.28 3.20
C HIS A 86 20.26 -7.70 4.67
N LYS A 87 20.32 -6.75 5.61
CA LYS A 87 20.14 -7.01 7.06
C LYS A 87 18.69 -7.05 7.48
N LEU A 88 17.79 -6.57 6.60
CA LEU A 88 16.34 -6.49 6.83
C LEU A 88 15.58 -7.70 6.27
N LYS A 89 16.26 -8.67 5.67
CA LYS A 89 15.65 -9.92 5.24
C LYS A 89 14.96 -10.58 6.45
N ASN A 90 13.68 -10.88 6.33
CA ASN A 90 12.82 -11.44 7.40
C ASN A 90 12.48 -10.48 8.56
N LYS A 91 12.77 -9.17 8.45
CA LYS A 91 12.33 -8.18 9.44
C LYS A 91 11.12 -7.40 8.91
N LYS A 92 10.18 -7.09 9.82
CA LYS A 92 9.06 -6.19 9.53
C LYS A 92 9.59 -4.82 9.12
N ARG A 93 9.30 -4.38 7.89
CA ARG A 93 9.76 -3.10 7.34
C ARG A 93 8.67 -2.31 6.61
N HIS A 94 7.50 -2.89 6.43
CA HIS A 94 6.34 -2.29 5.80
C HIS A 94 5.19 -2.15 6.82
N PRO A 95 4.28 -1.19 6.63
CA PRO A 95 3.27 -0.86 7.63
C PRO A 95 2.25 -1.97 7.90
N THR A 96 1.52 -1.78 9.00
CA THR A 96 0.33 -2.54 9.33
C THR A 96 -0.90 -1.65 9.20
N ILE A 97 -1.87 -2.09 8.42
CA ILE A 97 -3.18 -1.45 8.22
C ILE A 97 -4.22 -2.34 8.89
N LYS A 98 -4.97 -1.82 9.85
CA LYS A 98 -6.02 -2.58 10.54
C LYS A 98 -7.33 -2.61 9.72
N ASP A 99 -8.43 -2.99 10.36
CA ASP A 99 -9.71 -3.21 9.69
C ASP A 99 -10.44 -1.91 9.32
N ASN A 100 -11.25 -1.96 8.27
CA ASN A 100 -12.15 -0.88 7.83
C ASN A 100 -11.42 0.43 7.48
N VAL A 101 -10.17 0.36 7.03
CA VAL A 101 -9.38 1.54 6.66
C VAL A 101 -9.64 1.92 5.21
N ILE A 102 -9.72 3.22 4.94
CA ILE A 102 -9.79 3.78 3.59
C ILE A 102 -8.54 4.64 3.36
N ILE A 103 -7.81 4.36 2.28
CA ILE A 103 -6.60 5.11 1.91
C ILE A 103 -6.78 5.70 0.52
N TYR A 104 -6.92 7.03 0.47
CA TYR A 104 -7.13 7.74 -0.78
C TYR A 104 -5.85 7.89 -1.61
N ALA A 105 -6.04 8.33 -2.84
CA ALA A 105 -5.04 8.34 -3.90
C ALA A 105 -3.70 8.99 -3.51
N ASN A 106 -2.60 8.36 -3.96
CA ASN A 106 -1.23 8.83 -3.80
C ASN A 106 -0.75 9.00 -2.35
N ALA A 107 -1.46 8.46 -1.38
CA ALA A 107 -0.96 8.44 -0.01
C ALA A 107 0.21 7.45 0.11
N SER A 108 1.25 7.84 0.86
CA SER A 108 2.41 6.99 1.15
C SER A 108 2.46 6.71 2.65
N ILE A 109 2.43 5.44 3.02
CA ILE A 109 2.52 4.97 4.41
C ILE A 109 3.75 4.07 4.52
N LEU A 110 4.72 4.47 5.32
CA LEU A 110 6.04 3.86 5.35
C LEU A 110 6.45 3.41 6.75
N GLY A 111 7.23 2.31 6.78
CA GLY A 111 7.90 1.84 8.00
C GLY A 111 7.22 0.66 8.68
N GLY A 112 8.04 -0.28 9.19
CA GLY A 112 7.57 -1.52 9.82
C GLY A 112 6.85 -1.31 11.16
N ASP A 113 7.18 -0.24 11.87
CA ASP A 113 6.56 0.11 13.16
C ASP A 113 5.30 0.98 12.99
N THR A 114 5.02 1.43 11.76
CA THR A 114 3.83 2.24 11.45
C THR A 114 2.58 1.38 11.43
N VAL A 115 1.62 1.70 12.29
CA VAL A 115 0.33 1.03 12.41
C VAL A 115 -0.79 2.03 12.15
N ILE A 116 -1.64 1.76 11.18
CA ILE A 116 -2.87 2.50 10.93
C ILE A 116 -4.02 1.76 11.61
N GLY A 117 -4.66 2.42 12.57
CA GLY A 117 -5.72 1.85 13.42
C GLY A 117 -7.00 1.54 12.66
N ASN A 118 -7.97 0.93 13.37
CA ASN A 118 -9.26 0.56 12.80
C ASN A 118 -10.09 1.81 12.44
N ASN A 119 -10.90 1.70 11.39
CA ASN A 119 -11.82 2.74 10.93
C ASN A 119 -11.12 4.08 10.60
N VAL A 120 -9.85 4.04 10.24
CA VAL A 120 -9.09 5.25 9.88
C VAL A 120 -9.32 5.60 8.41
N VAL A 121 -9.41 6.90 8.15
CA VAL A 121 -9.44 7.44 6.78
C VAL A 121 -8.18 8.24 6.52
N ILE A 122 -7.42 7.86 5.50
CA ILE A 122 -6.22 8.58 5.05
C ILE A 122 -6.56 9.34 3.78
N GLY A 123 -6.45 10.65 3.83
CA GLY A 123 -6.65 11.55 2.68
C GLY A 123 -5.62 11.35 1.58
N GLY A 124 -5.91 11.87 0.40
CA GLY A 124 -4.98 11.78 -0.73
C GLY A 124 -3.71 12.60 -0.54
N ASN A 125 -2.62 12.14 -1.16
CA ASN A 125 -1.30 12.78 -1.14
C ASN A 125 -0.67 12.96 0.26
N VAL A 126 -1.14 12.25 1.28
CA VAL A 126 -0.58 12.30 2.64
C VAL A 126 0.64 11.39 2.73
N PHE A 127 1.68 11.86 3.42
CA PHE A 127 2.90 11.10 3.68
C PHE A 127 3.00 10.75 5.17
N ILE A 128 2.94 9.46 5.52
CA ILE A 128 2.84 8.95 6.90
C ILE A 128 3.99 7.99 7.18
N TYR A 129 4.68 8.20 8.30
CA TYR A 129 5.73 7.33 8.83
C TYR A 129 5.62 7.14 10.35
N SER A 130 4.45 7.45 10.92
CA SER A 130 4.12 7.23 12.33
C SER A 130 2.72 6.64 12.46
N SER A 131 2.47 5.94 13.55
CA SER A 131 1.19 5.27 13.79
C SER A 131 0.04 6.26 13.98
N ILE A 132 -1.15 5.87 13.53
CA ILE A 132 -2.42 6.59 13.67
C ILE A 132 -3.37 5.73 14.49
N GLU A 133 -3.94 6.30 15.55
CA GLU A 133 -4.91 5.61 16.41
C GLU A 133 -6.24 5.32 15.68
N ASP A 134 -7.03 4.43 16.25
CA ASP A 134 -8.35 4.05 15.73
C ASP A 134 -9.29 5.27 15.57
N ASN A 135 -10.20 5.21 14.60
CA ASN A 135 -11.27 6.18 14.36
C ASN A 135 -10.77 7.62 14.05
N LYS A 136 -9.63 7.76 13.42
CA LYS A 136 -9.06 9.06 13.02
C LYS A 136 -9.20 9.30 11.52
N MET A 137 -9.19 10.58 11.15
CA MET A 137 -9.05 11.02 9.77
C MET A 137 -7.79 11.87 9.64
N VAL A 138 -6.95 11.54 8.67
CA VAL A 138 -5.73 12.30 8.35
C VAL A 138 -5.92 12.94 6.99
N VAL A 139 -5.83 14.26 6.95
CA VAL A 139 -5.96 15.05 5.72
C VAL A 139 -4.88 16.11 5.66
N PHE A 140 -4.53 16.55 4.46
CA PHE A 140 -3.74 17.77 4.34
C PHE A 140 -4.57 18.96 4.80
N GLU A 141 -4.02 19.78 5.68
CA GLU A 141 -4.49 21.15 5.83
C GLU A 141 -4.17 21.93 4.54
N LYS A 142 -5.10 22.81 4.13
CA LYS A 142 -4.93 23.64 2.95
C LYS A 142 -3.58 24.33 2.97
N GLU A 143 -2.63 23.89 2.17
CA GLU A 143 -1.45 24.72 1.90
C GLU A 143 -1.91 26.02 1.24
N ASN A 144 -1.37 27.14 1.69
CA ASN A 144 -1.60 28.45 1.12
C ASN A 144 -0.99 28.51 -0.28
N TYR A 145 -1.71 28.01 -1.29
CA TYR A 145 -1.29 28.23 -2.68
C TYR A 145 -1.59 29.70 -3.07
N LYS A 146 -0.57 30.34 -3.67
CA LYS A 146 -0.68 31.71 -4.13
C LYS A 146 -1.24 31.71 -5.55
N ILE A 147 -2.48 32.18 -5.72
CA ILE A 147 -3.05 32.43 -7.04
C ILE A 147 -2.41 33.70 -7.59
N LYS A 148 -1.84 33.65 -8.78
CA LYS A 148 -1.30 34.78 -9.52
C LYS A 148 -1.99 34.85 -10.87
N ASP A 149 -2.26 36.05 -11.33
CA ASP A 149 -2.73 36.25 -12.70
C ASP A 149 -1.65 35.77 -13.68
N ARG A 150 -2.08 34.97 -14.67
CA ARG A 150 -1.22 34.61 -15.78
C ARG A 150 -1.02 35.84 -16.64
N LYS A 151 0.16 36.46 -16.62
CA LYS A 151 0.52 37.48 -17.59
C LYS A 151 0.40 36.85 -18.96
N GLY A 152 -0.49 37.43 -19.82
CA GLY A 152 -0.68 36.98 -21.18
C GLY A 152 0.64 36.97 -21.93
N GLY A 153 0.92 35.89 -22.67
CA GLY A 153 1.94 35.85 -23.69
C GLY A 153 1.43 36.53 -24.94
#